data_8d213da24057216fe5ea562e955905d1
#
_entry.id   8d213da24057216fe5ea562e955905d1
#
_cell.length_a   1.000
_cell.length_b   1.000
_cell.length_c   1.000
_cell.angle_alpha   90.00
_cell.angle_beta   90.00
_cell.angle_gamma   90.00
#
_symmetry.space_group_name_H-M   'P 1'
#
loop_
_entity.id
_entity.type
_entity.pdbx_description
1 polymer ?
#
loop_
_entity_poly.entity_id
_entity_poly.type
_entity_poly.pdbx_seq_one_letter_code
_entity_poly.pdbx_strand_id
1 'polypeptide(L)'
;MQQVKSGDTVKVHYHGKLNDGSTFDSSEGREPLEFIVGSGQVIKGFDDAVLLMVPGDKKTVNIAVENAYGERNDEMMMEYPRSEFPADMIPEIGMELHMSDNQGNVFPVVIAEIADDMVILDANHPLAGEDLVFEIELISIV
;
A
#
# COMPACT_ATOMS: atom_id res chain seq x y z
N MET A 1 16.58 -28.30 2.88
CA MET A 1 16.38 -26.97 2.28
C MET A 1 16.42 -25.92 3.36
N GLN A 2 16.98 -24.77 3.03
CA GLN A 2 17.08 -23.67 3.97
C GLN A 2 15.73 -22.94 4.08
N GLN A 3 15.26 -22.75 5.31
CA GLN A 3 14.07 -21.95 5.57
C GLN A 3 14.45 -20.49 5.76
N VAL A 4 13.54 -19.58 5.37
CA VAL A 4 13.74 -18.15 5.54
C VAL A 4 13.79 -17.79 7.01
N LYS A 5 14.76 -16.97 7.37
CA LYS A 5 14.95 -16.44 8.73
C LYS A 5 15.04 -14.92 8.67
N SER A 6 14.75 -14.28 9.80
CA SER A 6 14.95 -12.84 9.92
C SER A 6 16.41 -12.50 9.62
N GLY A 7 16.61 -11.49 8.78
CA GLY A 7 17.93 -11.07 8.31
C GLY A 7 18.35 -11.66 6.98
N ASP A 8 17.62 -12.65 6.48
CA ASP A 8 17.89 -13.21 5.17
C ASP A 8 17.38 -12.29 4.07
N THR A 9 18.11 -12.23 2.96
CA THR A 9 17.64 -11.55 1.76
C THR A 9 16.94 -12.56 0.87
N VAL A 10 15.70 -12.28 0.50
CA VAL A 10 14.89 -13.22 -0.28
C VAL A 10 14.36 -12.55 -1.55
N LYS A 11 14.05 -13.38 -2.54
CA LYS A 11 13.37 -12.95 -3.76
C LYS A 11 12.03 -13.68 -3.84
N VAL A 12 10.96 -12.93 -4.00
CA VAL A 12 9.61 -13.47 -4.03
C VAL A 12 8.82 -12.88 -5.18
N HIS A 13 7.91 -13.67 -5.72
CA HIS A 13 6.82 -13.16 -6.55
C HIS A 13 5.57 -13.07 -5.67
N TYR A 14 4.76 -12.06 -5.92
CA TYR A 14 3.56 -11.84 -5.13
C TYR A 14 2.40 -11.36 -5.99
N HIS A 15 1.20 -11.62 -5.50
CA HIS A 15 -0.04 -11.14 -6.09
C HIS A 15 -0.93 -10.66 -4.96
N GLY A 16 -1.15 -9.34 -4.86
CA GLY A 16 -1.92 -8.75 -3.78
C GLY A 16 -3.33 -8.41 -4.22
N LYS A 17 -4.29 -8.84 -3.44
CA LYS A 17 -5.72 -8.65 -3.71
C LYS A 17 -6.41 -8.00 -2.51
N LEU A 18 -7.50 -7.30 -2.78
CA LEU A 18 -8.41 -6.82 -1.75
C LEU A 18 -9.44 -7.91 -1.45
N ASN A 19 -10.22 -7.72 -0.38
CA ASN A 19 -11.24 -8.69 0.02
C ASN A 19 -12.32 -8.92 -1.04
N ASP A 20 -12.53 -7.96 -1.93
CA ASP A 20 -13.48 -8.08 -3.03
C ASP A 20 -12.94 -8.86 -4.22
N GLY A 21 -11.69 -9.33 -4.15
CA GLY A 21 -11.04 -10.08 -5.21
C GLY A 21 -10.29 -9.25 -6.24
N SER A 22 -10.36 -7.92 -6.14
CA SER A 22 -9.64 -7.07 -7.08
C SER A 22 -8.13 -7.03 -6.76
N THR A 23 -7.30 -7.04 -7.81
CA THR A 23 -5.85 -6.99 -7.67
C THR A 23 -5.40 -5.54 -7.52
N PHE A 24 -4.63 -5.24 -6.46
CA PHE A 24 -4.07 -3.90 -6.29
C PHE A 24 -2.60 -3.82 -6.67
N ASP A 25 -1.88 -4.95 -6.61
CA ASP A 25 -0.47 -5.01 -7.00
C ASP A 25 -0.07 -6.44 -7.30
N SER A 26 0.95 -6.61 -8.13
CA SER A 26 1.46 -7.92 -8.51
C SER A 26 2.87 -7.78 -9.07
N SER A 27 3.71 -8.77 -8.82
CA SER A 27 5.03 -8.86 -9.45
C SER A 27 4.99 -9.66 -10.76
N GLU A 28 3.83 -10.15 -11.17
CA GLU A 28 3.69 -10.91 -12.40
C GLU A 28 4.16 -10.09 -13.61
N GLY A 29 5.00 -10.70 -14.43
CA GLY A 29 5.59 -10.03 -15.58
C GLY A 29 6.76 -9.09 -15.24
N ARG A 30 7.17 -9.05 -13.98
CA ARG A 30 8.30 -8.24 -13.50
C ARG A 30 9.33 -9.14 -12.84
N GLU A 31 10.47 -8.55 -12.47
CA GLU A 31 11.45 -9.27 -11.68
C GLU A 31 10.90 -9.52 -10.26
N PRO A 32 11.33 -10.62 -9.60
CA PRO A 32 10.93 -10.86 -8.23
C PRO A 32 11.30 -9.70 -7.30
N LEU A 33 10.46 -9.47 -6.30
CA LEU A 33 10.76 -8.50 -5.26
C LEU A 33 11.88 -9.03 -4.38
N GLU A 34 12.93 -8.24 -4.20
CA GLU A 34 14.04 -8.58 -3.30
C GLU A 34 13.95 -7.69 -2.06
N PHE A 35 14.00 -8.32 -0.88
CA PHE A 35 13.98 -7.57 0.37
C PHE A 35 14.66 -8.36 1.48
N ILE A 36 15.03 -7.65 2.55
CA ILE A 36 15.62 -8.25 3.75
C ILE A 36 14.50 -8.53 4.75
N VAL A 37 14.36 -9.79 5.14
CA VAL A 37 13.31 -10.24 6.06
C VAL A 37 13.56 -9.63 7.46
N GLY A 38 12.51 -9.06 8.02
CA GLY A 38 12.59 -8.43 9.34
C GLY A 38 13.10 -7.00 9.34
N SER A 39 13.40 -6.42 8.16
CA SER A 39 13.93 -5.06 8.05
C SER A 39 12.87 -3.97 8.04
N GLY A 40 11.61 -4.34 7.87
CA GLY A 40 10.53 -3.36 7.72
C GLY A 40 10.39 -2.77 6.33
N GLN A 41 11.06 -3.35 5.33
CA GLN A 41 10.95 -2.87 3.94
C GLN A 41 9.59 -3.14 3.32
N VAL A 42 8.86 -4.13 3.84
CA VAL A 42 7.51 -4.49 3.42
C VAL A 42 6.58 -4.47 4.62
N ILE A 43 5.27 -4.52 4.38
CA ILE A 43 4.30 -4.54 5.48
C ILE A 43 4.52 -5.75 6.37
N LYS A 44 4.20 -5.61 7.66
CA LYS A 44 4.49 -6.64 8.66
C LYS A 44 3.91 -8.00 8.31
N GLY A 45 2.68 -8.05 7.84
CA GLY A 45 2.04 -9.31 7.48
C GLY A 45 2.73 -10.04 6.35
N PHE A 46 3.25 -9.30 5.38
CA PHE A 46 4.03 -9.86 4.27
C PHE A 46 5.37 -10.39 4.76
N ASP A 47 6.04 -9.60 5.58
CA ASP A 47 7.35 -9.96 6.15
C ASP A 47 7.26 -11.24 6.98
N ASP A 48 6.24 -11.34 7.84
CA ASP A 48 6.01 -12.52 8.67
C ASP A 48 5.62 -13.74 7.83
N ALA A 49 4.93 -13.53 6.70
CA ALA A 49 4.44 -14.62 5.86
C ALA A 49 5.57 -15.42 5.20
N VAL A 50 6.68 -14.77 4.86
CA VAL A 50 7.79 -15.44 4.20
C VAL A 50 8.68 -16.23 5.15
N LEU A 51 8.56 -16.00 6.46
CA LEU A 51 9.33 -16.75 7.44
C LEU A 51 9.01 -18.24 7.35
N LEU A 52 10.05 -19.06 7.44
CA LEU A 52 9.99 -20.52 7.38
C LEU A 52 9.60 -21.11 6.02
N MET A 53 9.43 -20.28 5.00
CA MET A 53 9.25 -20.77 3.63
C MET A 53 10.58 -21.28 3.07
N VAL A 54 10.50 -22.21 2.14
CA VAL A 54 11.67 -22.70 1.40
C VAL A 54 11.51 -22.32 -0.07
N PRO A 55 12.61 -22.22 -0.85
CA PRO A 55 12.51 -21.91 -2.28
C PRO A 55 11.57 -22.88 -3.00
N GLY A 56 10.63 -22.30 -3.76
CA GLY A 56 9.59 -23.07 -4.46
C GLY A 56 8.26 -23.13 -3.72
N ASP A 57 8.21 -22.73 -2.45
CA ASP A 57 6.96 -22.71 -1.69
C ASP A 57 6.05 -21.58 -2.17
N LYS A 58 4.75 -21.89 -2.19
CA LYS A 58 3.71 -20.92 -2.43
C LYS A 58 2.81 -20.82 -1.21
N LYS A 59 2.41 -19.62 -0.86
CA LYS A 59 1.59 -19.40 0.32
C LYS A 59 0.58 -18.30 0.05
N THR A 60 -0.66 -18.50 0.50
CA THR A 60 -1.70 -17.47 0.48
C THR A 60 -1.92 -17.01 1.91
N VAL A 61 -1.81 -15.70 2.16
CA VAL A 61 -1.98 -15.14 3.50
C VAL A 61 -3.01 -14.03 3.47
N ASN A 62 -3.80 -13.98 4.54
CA ASN A 62 -4.71 -12.85 4.79
C ASN A 62 -4.03 -11.93 5.79
N ILE A 63 -3.88 -10.67 5.42
CA ILE A 63 -3.22 -9.68 6.26
C ILE A 63 -4.27 -8.71 6.77
N ALA A 64 -4.49 -8.70 8.07
CA ALA A 64 -5.44 -7.80 8.70
C ALA A 64 -4.96 -6.35 8.59
N VAL A 65 -5.90 -5.41 8.69
CA VAL A 65 -5.66 -3.97 8.58
C VAL A 65 -4.46 -3.54 9.43
N GLU A 66 -4.38 -3.96 10.68
CA GLU A 66 -3.32 -3.55 11.61
C GLU A 66 -1.93 -4.05 11.21
N ASN A 67 -1.86 -5.11 10.40
CA ASN A 67 -0.59 -5.65 9.90
C ASN A 67 -0.35 -5.31 8.43
N ALA A 68 -1.26 -4.57 7.82
CA ALA A 68 -1.16 -4.06 6.46
C ALA A 68 -0.80 -2.57 6.50
N TYR A 69 -1.64 -1.72 5.90
CA TYR A 69 -1.37 -0.28 5.84
C TYR A 69 -2.00 0.50 7.00
N GLY A 70 -2.60 -0.20 7.96
CA GLY A 70 -3.23 0.40 9.11
C GLY A 70 -4.64 0.92 8.82
N GLU A 71 -5.31 1.38 9.86
CA GLU A 71 -6.65 1.92 9.73
C GLU A 71 -6.62 3.33 9.11
N ARG A 72 -7.74 3.70 8.50
CA ARG A 72 -7.88 5.08 8.02
C ARG A 72 -7.90 6.02 9.21
N ASN A 73 -7.19 7.13 9.07
CA ASN A 73 -7.09 8.13 10.12
C ASN A 73 -7.86 9.39 9.71
N ASP A 74 -8.88 9.76 10.48
CA ASP A 74 -9.68 10.95 10.19
C ASP A 74 -8.84 12.23 10.24
N GLU A 75 -7.74 12.24 10.98
CA GLU A 75 -6.81 13.37 11.01
C GLU A 75 -6.09 13.59 9.69
N MET A 76 -6.08 12.58 8.82
CA MET A 76 -5.52 12.69 7.48
C MET A 76 -6.51 13.25 6.47
N MET A 77 -7.74 13.53 6.89
CA MET A 77 -8.75 14.21 6.07
C MET A 77 -8.57 15.71 6.25
N MET A 78 -8.58 16.44 5.13
CA MET A 78 -8.36 17.88 5.14
C MET A 78 -9.48 18.61 4.40
N GLU A 79 -9.94 19.73 4.96
CA GLU A 79 -10.83 20.62 4.26
C GLU A 79 -10.01 21.68 3.54
N TYR A 80 -10.33 21.92 2.27
CA TYR A 80 -9.59 22.85 1.44
C TYR A 80 -10.59 23.78 0.73
N PRO A 81 -10.42 25.12 0.80
CA PRO A 81 -11.34 26.03 0.11
C PRO A 81 -11.31 25.79 -1.39
N ARG A 82 -12.49 25.69 -1.99
CA ARG A 82 -12.60 25.50 -3.43
C ARG A 82 -11.94 26.62 -4.24
N SER A 83 -11.95 27.82 -3.68
CA SER A 83 -11.32 29.00 -4.30
C SER A 83 -9.80 28.91 -4.41
N GLU A 84 -9.16 28.01 -3.64
CA GLU A 84 -7.72 27.80 -3.68
C GLU A 84 -7.29 26.93 -4.86
N PHE A 85 -8.23 26.27 -5.53
CA PHE A 85 -7.91 25.49 -6.72
C PHE A 85 -7.78 26.41 -7.95
N PRO A 86 -6.93 26.02 -8.93
CA PRO A 86 -6.84 26.79 -10.17
C PRO A 86 -8.19 26.90 -10.86
N ALA A 87 -8.46 28.05 -11.48
CA ALA A 87 -9.75 28.32 -12.12
C ALA A 87 -10.06 27.35 -13.27
N ASP A 88 -9.03 26.81 -13.91
CA ASP A 88 -9.15 25.86 -15.01
C ASP A 88 -9.26 24.41 -14.53
N MET A 89 -9.20 24.18 -13.23
CA MET A 89 -9.31 22.85 -12.65
C MET A 89 -10.74 22.64 -12.14
N ILE A 90 -11.35 21.53 -12.59
CA ILE A 90 -12.67 21.13 -12.10
C ILE A 90 -12.45 19.95 -11.16
N PRO A 91 -12.63 20.10 -9.84
CA PRO A 91 -12.44 18.98 -8.91
C PRO A 91 -13.55 17.95 -9.07
N GLU A 92 -13.17 16.69 -9.03
CA GLU A 92 -14.09 15.56 -9.13
C GLU A 92 -13.79 14.57 -8.01
N ILE A 93 -14.83 13.91 -7.49
CA ILE A 93 -14.68 12.89 -6.45
C ILE A 93 -13.86 11.72 -7.04
N GLY A 94 -12.85 11.29 -6.29
CA GLY A 94 -11.93 10.25 -6.71
C GLY A 94 -10.70 10.74 -7.46
N MET A 95 -10.62 12.05 -7.75
CA MET A 95 -9.46 12.63 -8.42
C MET A 95 -8.25 12.62 -7.50
N GLU A 96 -7.11 12.16 -8.02
CA GLU A 96 -5.85 12.15 -7.27
C GLU A 96 -5.09 13.45 -7.52
N LEU A 97 -4.65 14.06 -6.43
CA LEU A 97 -3.86 15.30 -6.47
C LEU A 97 -2.57 15.11 -5.67
N HIS A 98 -1.60 15.96 -5.96
CA HIS A 98 -0.36 16.01 -5.19
C HIS A 98 -0.27 17.35 -4.50
N MET A 99 -0.08 17.30 -3.18
CA MET A 99 0.05 18.51 -2.36
C MET A 99 1.43 18.57 -1.74
N SER A 100 1.92 19.78 -1.51
CA SER A 100 3.20 19.99 -0.83
C SER A 100 2.95 20.66 0.52
N ASP A 101 3.76 20.25 1.51
CA ASP A 101 3.75 20.87 2.82
C ASP A 101 4.74 22.03 2.89
N ASN A 102 4.84 22.66 4.06
CA ASN A 102 5.74 23.79 4.29
C ASN A 102 7.22 23.43 4.23
N GLN A 103 7.53 22.13 4.28
CA GLN A 103 8.90 21.62 4.23
C GLN A 103 9.31 21.16 2.83
N GLY A 104 8.41 21.31 1.85
CA GLY A 104 8.67 20.91 0.47
C GLY A 104 8.38 19.45 0.18
N ASN A 105 7.85 18.69 1.13
CA ASN A 105 7.45 17.30 0.90
C ASN A 105 6.17 17.26 0.07
N VAL A 106 6.12 16.38 -0.91
CA VAL A 106 4.96 16.17 -1.76
C VAL A 106 4.30 14.85 -1.37
N PHE A 107 2.99 14.88 -1.20
CA PHE A 107 2.23 13.68 -0.86
C PHE A 107 0.94 13.61 -1.68
N PRO A 108 0.46 12.39 -2.02
CA PRO A 108 -0.77 12.24 -2.79
C PRO A 108 -1.99 12.38 -1.88
N VAL A 109 -3.05 12.97 -2.43
CA VAL A 109 -4.36 13.05 -1.78
C VAL A 109 -5.43 12.73 -2.82
N VAL A 110 -6.58 12.28 -2.34
CA VAL A 110 -7.74 11.96 -3.19
C VAL A 110 -8.89 12.86 -2.77
N ILE A 111 -9.63 13.39 -3.74
CA ILE A 111 -10.83 14.16 -3.45
C ILE A 111 -11.91 13.19 -2.98
N ALA A 112 -12.28 13.31 -1.70
CA ALA A 112 -13.28 12.44 -1.08
C ALA A 112 -14.68 13.01 -1.18
N GLU A 113 -14.81 14.33 -1.10
CA GLU A 113 -16.10 15.01 -1.12
C GLU A 113 -15.96 16.41 -1.68
N ILE A 114 -16.99 16.90 -2.37
CA ILE A 114 -17.03 18.26 -2.92
C ILE A 114 -18.30 18.94 -2.43
N ALA A 115 -18.13 20.05 -1.71
CA ALA A 115 -19.21 20.94 -1.33
C ALA A 115 -19.17 22.21 -2.19
N ASP A 116 -20.11 23.11 -2.01
CA ASP A 116 -20.20 24.33 -2.83
C ASP A 116 -18.97 25.22 -2.72
N ASP A 117 -18.38 25.30 -1.53
CA ASP A 117 -17.24 26.18 -1.25
C ASP A 117 -16.02 25.46 -0.68
N MET A 118 -16.14 24.16 -0.43
CA MET A 118 -15.09 23.34 0.20
C MET A 118 -14.90 22.03 -0.52
N VAL A 119 -13.67 21.54 -0.50
CA VAL A 119 -13.33 20.22 -1.00
C VAL A 119 -12.66 19.46 0.14
N ILE A 120 -13.09 18.22 0.38
CA ILE A 120 -12.47 17.37 1.41
C ILE A 120 -11.48 16.45 0.72
N LEU A 121 -10.22 16.53 1.16
CA LEU A 121 -9.10 15.75 0.65
C LEU A 121 -8.73 14.67 1.64
N ASP A 122 -8.49 13.47 1.12
CA ASP A 122 -8.10 12.30 1.91
C ASP A 122 -6.64 11.98 1.62
N ALA A 123 -5.78 12.16 2.63
CA ALA A 123 -4.36 11.88 2.52
C ALA A 123 -3.99 10.48 3.04
N ASN A 124 -4.97 9.66 3.43
CA ASN A 124 -4.72 8.28 3.83
C ASN A 124 -4.18 7.47 2.64
N HIS A 125 -3.38 6.45 2.95
CA HIS A 125 -2.95 5.51 1.93
C HIS A 125 -4.18 4.89 1.26
N PRO A 126 -4.18 4.68 -0.08
CA PRO A 126 -5.35 4.10 -0.76
C PRO A 126 -5.80 2.76 -0.21
N LEU A 127 -4.89 2.00 0.39
CA LEU A 127 -5.18 0.68 0.98
C LEU A 127 -5.41 0.73 2.49
N ALA A 128 -5.37 1.91 3.10
CA ALA A 128 -5.64 2.05 4.53
C ALA A 128 -7.09 1.65 4.82
N GLY A 129 -7.28 0.92 5.92
CA GLY A 129 -8.59 0.41 6.31
C GLY A 129 -9.01 -0.86 5.58
N GLU A 130 -8.15 -1.42 4.75
CA GLU A 130 -8.44 -2.62 3.97
C GLU A 130 -7.64 -3.82 4.46
N ASP A 131 -8.31 -4.96 4.62
CA ASP A 131 -7.64 -6.24 4.78
C ASP A 131 -7.12 -6.68 3.42
N LEU A 132 -5.95 -7.29 3.40
CA LEU A 132 -5.29 -7.68 2.15
C LEU A 132 -5.11 -9.17 2.07
N VAL A 133 -5.09 -9.70 0.85
CA VAL A 133 -4.78 -11.10 0.58
C VAL A 133 -3.56 -11.14 -0.34
N PHE A 134 -2.51 -11.80 0.09
CA PHE A 134 -1.31 -11.97 -0.73
C PHE A 134 -1.07 -13.43 -1.06
N GLU A 135 -0.83 -13.70 -2.33
CA GLU A 135 -0.28 -14.96 -2.80
C GLU A 135 1.21 -14.74 -3.00
N ILE A 136 2.04 -15.49 -2.28
CA ILE A 136 3.49 -15.30 -2.25
C ILE A 136 4.17 -16.58 -2.70
N GLU A 137 5.10 -16.46 -3.64
CA GLU A 137 5.97 -17.57 -4.07
C GLU A 137 7.42 -17.21 -3.77
N LEU A 138 8.07 -18.00 -2.93
CA LEU A 138 9.50 -17.80 -2.64
C LEU A 138 10.32 -18.35 -3.80
N ILE A 139 11.08 -17.47 -4.43
CA ILE A 139 11.92 -17.85 -5.57
C ILE A 139 13.29 -18.31 -5.10
N SER A 140 13.94 -17.53 -4.25
CA SER A 140 15.26 -17.88 -3.74
C SER A 140 15.58 -17.12 -2.46
N ILE A 141 16.55 -17.67 -1.74
CA ILE A 141 17.19 -16.98 -0.60
C ILE A 141 18.61 -16.62 -1.08
N VAL A 142 18.89 -15.33 -1.02
CA VAL A 142 20.16 -14.81 -1.53
C VAL A 142 21.28 -14.98 -0.50
#